data_afed75a3028732ce2d6d82135962868d
#
_entry.id   afed75a3028732ce2d6d82135962868d
#
_cell.length_a   1.000
_cell.length_b   1.000
_cell.length_c   1.000
_cell.angle_alpha   90.00
_cell.angle_beta   90.00
_cell.angle_gamma   90.00
#
_symmetry.space_group_name_H-M   'P 1'
#
loop_
_entity.id
_entity.type
_entity.pdbx_description
1 polymer ?
#
loop_
_entity_poly.entity_id
_entity_poly.type
_entity_poly.pdbx_seq_one_letter_code
_entity_poly.pdbx_strand_id
1 'polypeptide(L)'
;GLIGKGRGGRENAKLHRYAAVVAARNESAVIANLIRTLKEQNYPSELLDIYVIADNCTDNTAQISRKAGAYVYERFNKVQVGKGYALEYLFRHIFEDKGETAYDGFFVFDADNIVDRDFVREMNKMFDTGEYTALTSYRNSQNFCANWISAGYALWFLRESRFLNRPRTQLGVNCAVSGTGFLVSAQAVREDAGWPYHLLTEDIEFSIACATRGRRIGYCGKAVIYDEQPEKFKQSWDQRLRWSKGFYQVDAKYTGSLLRGCTRGGRDGMSCYDMLMTVAPCNLF
;
A
#
# COMPACT_ATOMS: atom_id res chain seq x y z
N GLY A 1 6.51 2.82 33.48
CA GLY A 1 7.20 2.47 32.29
C GLY A 1 6.48 1.45 31.43
N LEU A 2 5.35 1.81 30.78
CA LEU A 2 4.63 0.96 29.80
C LEU A 2 4.88 1.45 28.35
N ILE A 3 6.06 2.02 28.10
CA ILE A 3 6.50 2.27 26.72
C ILE A 3 7.34 1.04 26.33
N GLY A 4 6.66 -0.01 25.86
CA GLY A 4 7.33 -1.15 25.28
C GLY A 4 8.29 -0.67 24.18
N LYS A 5 9.52 -1.18 24.17
CA LYS A 5 10.46 -1.05 23.06
C LYS A 5 9.66 -1.37 21.81
N GLY A 6 9.55 -0.42 20.89
CA GLY A 6 8.87 -0.65 19.61
C GLY A 6 9.40 -1.95 19.02
N ARG A 7 8.52 -2.80 18.50
CA ARG A 7 8.91 -4.01 17.76
C ARG A 7 9.66 -3.54 16.52
N GLY A 8 10.97 -3.35 16.68
CA GLY A 8 11.89 -3.00 15.61
C GLY A 8 12.18 -4.24 14.78
N GLY A 9 12.45 -4.07 13.51
CA GLY A 9 12.94 -5.15 12.66
C GLY A 9 14.31 -5.67 13.12
N ARG A 10 14.70 -6.83 12.60
CA ARG A 10 15.99 -7.45 12.88
C ARG A 10 17.12 -6.65 12.22
N GLU A 11 18.17 -6.29 12.95
CA GLU A 11 19.34 -5.61 12.36
C GLU A 11 20.09 -6.50 11.36
N ASN A 12 20.19 -7.81 11.62
CA ASN A 12 20.78 -8.82 10.74
C ASN A 12 19.67 -9.60 10.02
N ALA A 13 18.75 -8.89 9.36
CA ALA A 13 17.67 -9.50 8.60
C ALA A 13 18.22 -10.23 7.35
N LYS A 14 17.66 -11.41 7.04
CA LYS A 14 17.87 -12.07 5.75
C LYS A 14 17.36 -11.12 4.64
N LEU A 15 18.10 -11.03 3.57
CA LEU A 15 17.67 -10.30 2.38
C LEU A 15 16.67 -11.14 1.59
N HIS A 16 15.49 -10.59 1.36
CA HIS A 16 14.41 -11.20 0.61
C HIS A 16 14.35 -10.64 -0.81
N ARG A 17 13.82 -11.41 -1.73
CA ARG A 17 13.61 -10.95 -3.11
C ARG A 17 12.23 -10.32 -3.27
N TYR A 18 12.19 -9.11 -3.80
CA TYR A 18 10.99 -8.32 -3.95
C TYR A 18 10.73 -7.89 -5.40
N ALA A 19 9.46 -7.64 -5.71
CA ALA A 19 9.07 -6.87 -6.88
C ALA A 19 8.34 -5.60 -6.44
N ALA A 20 8.74 -4.45 -6.96
CA ALA A 20 7.98 -3.20 -6.86
C ALA A 20 6.96 -3.17 -8.00
N VAL A 21 5.68 -3.07 -7.68
CA VAL A 21 4.56 -3.04 -8.64
C VAL A 21 3.92 -1.66 -8.63
N VAL A 22 3.77 -1.08 -9.80
CA VAL A 22 3.29 0.29 -10.00
C VAL A 22 2.13 0.28 -10.98
N ALA A 23 0.95 0.74 -10.54
CA ALA A 23 -0.18 0.98 -11.44
C ALA A 23 -0.15 2.43 -11.92
N ALA A 24 0.00 2.64 -13.24
CA ALA A 24 0.15 3.95 -13.84
C ALA A 24 -0.92 4.19 -14.91
N ARG A 25 -1.51 5.39 -14.90
CA ARG A 25 -2.46 5.84 -15.92
C ARG A 25 -2.21 7.27 -16.32
N ASN A 26 -1.55 7.49 -17.48
CA ASN A 26 -1.14 8.80 -17.96
C ASN A 26 -0.21 9.55 -16.98
N GLU A 27 0.85 8.88 -16.56
CA GLU A 27 1.82 9.34 -15.56
C GLU A 27 3.21 9.62 -16.18
N SER A 28 3.25 9.97 -17.47
CA SER A 28 4.49 10.19 -18.21
C SER A 28 5.40 11.27 -17.60
N ALA A 29 4.83 12.24 -16.88
CA ALA A 29 5.59 13.32 -16.24
C ALA A 29 6.37 12.88 -14.99
N VAL A 30 5.89 11.88 -14.25
CA VAL A 30 6.37 11.55 -12.90
C VAL A 30 6.96 10.14 -12.77
N ILE A 31 6.51 9.18 -13.58
CA ILE A 31 6.87 7.76 -13.45
C ILE A 31 8.39 7.49 -13.46
N ALA A 32 9.15 8.25 -14.24
CA ALA A 32 10.61 8.09 -14.31
C ALA A 32 11.31 8.41 -12.98
N ASN A 33 10.77 9.36 -12.19
CA ASN A 33 11.30 9.73 -10.89
C ASN A 33 11.12 8.59 -9.87
N LEU A 34 9.94 7.97 -9.84
CA LEU A 34 9.69 6.81 -8.99
C LEU A 34 10.67 5.67 -9.34
N ILE A 35 10.76 5.29 -10.63
CA ILE A 35 11.64 4.19 -11.07
C ILE A 35 13.09 4.50 -10.68
N ARG A 36 13.55 5.74 -10.84
CA ARG A 36 14.90 6.15 -10.42
C ARG A 36 15.10 5.95 -8.93
N THR A 37 14.20 6.42 -8.07
CA THR A 37 14.32 6.27 -6.62
C THR A 37 14.24 4.81 -6.15
N LEU A 38 13.53 3.95 -6.86
CA LEU A 38 13.52 2.51 -6.61
C LEU A 38 14.85 1.84 -7.02
N LYS A 39 15.51 2.32 -8.06
CA LYS A 39 16.85 1.84 -8.45
C LYS A 39 17.97 2.32 -7.52
N GLU A 40 17.77 3.46 -6.87
CA GLU A 40 18.71 4.06 -5.94
C GLU A 40 18.57 3.55 -4.49
N GLN A 41 17.78 2.50 -4.27
CA GLN A 41 17.60 1.94 -2.93
C GLN A 41 18.90 1.36 -2.36
N ASN A 42 19.12 1.55 -1.06
CA ASN A 42 20.17 0.88 -0.29
C ASN A 42 19.81 -0.61 -0.07
N TYR A 43 19.61 -1.32 -1.17
CA TYR A 43 19.24 -2.72 -1.23
C TYR A 43 19.86 -3.35 -2.49
N PRO A 44 20.28 -4.64 -2.48
CA PRO A 44 20.86 -5.27 -3.66
C PRO A 44 19.91 -5.20 -4.88
N SER A 45 20.41 -4.63 -5.97
CA SER A 45 19.59 -4.39 -7.17
C SER A 45 19.07 -5.68 -7.81
N GLU A 46 19.79 -6.80 -7.67
CA GLU A 46 19.40 -8.12 -8.14
C GLU A 46 18.24 -8.75 -7.33
N LEU A 47 17.93 -8.17 -6.16
CA LEU A 47 16.83 -8.62 -5.31
C LEU A 47 15.58 -7.72 -5.39
N LEU A 48 15.59 -6.69 -6.24
CA LEU A 48 14.47 -5.77 -6.42
C LEU A 48 14.16 -5.54 -7.89
N ASP A 49 13.16 -6.23 -8.41
CA ASP A 49 12.64 -6.00 -9.75
C ASP A 49 11.54 -4.91 -9.73
N ILE A 50 11.42 -4.13 -10.81
CA ILE A 50 10.43 -3.06 -10.93
C ILE A 50 9.48 -3.36 -12.07
N TYR A 51 8.19 -3.43 -11.79
CA TYR A 51 7.11 -3.70 -12.73
C TYR A 51 6.13 -2.53 -12.79
N VAL A 52 5.78 -2.12 -13.99
CA VAL A 52 4.80 -1.07 -14.25
C VAL A 52 3.67 -1.65 -15.09
N ILE A 53 2.43 -1.48 -14.65
CA ILE A 53 1.25 -1.68 -15.48
C ILE A 53 0.75 -0.33 -15.99
N ALA A 54 0.89 -0.10 -17.30
CA ALA A 54 0.33 1.05 -17.99
C ALA A 54 -1.14 0.74 -18.32
N ASP A 55 -2.06 1.15 -17.43
CA ASP A 55 -3.50 0.83 -17.53
C ASP A 55 -4.27 1.92 -18.26
N ASN A 56 -4.77 1.61 -19.46
CA ASN A 56 -5.50 2.54 -20.31
C ASN A 56 -4.74 3.86 -20.59
N CYS A 57 -3.42 3.79 -20.73
CA CYS A 57 -2.60 4.96 -21.04
C CYS A 57 -2.82 5.42 -22.49
N THR A 58 -2.87 6.74 -22.67
CA THR A 58 -2.94 7.42 -23.97
C THR A 58 -1.71 8.27 -24.25
N ASP A 59 -0.78 8.34 -23.28
CA ASP A 59 0.47 9.07 -23.33
C ASP A 59 1.70 8.11 -23.41
N ASN A 60 2.89 8.66 -23.25
CA ASN A 60 4.14 7.91 -23.34
C ASN A 60 4.56 7.20 -22.04
N THR A 61 3.66 7.01 -21.07
CA THR A 61 3.96 6.38 -19.76
C THR A 61 4.69 5.04 -19.93
N ALA A 62 4.18 4.13 -20.76
CA ALA A 62 4.79 2.82 -20.98
C ALA A 62 6.20 2.91 -21.58
N GLN A 63 6.40 3.79 -22.56
CA GLN A 63 7.69 3.97 -23.20
C GLN A 63 8.74 4.56 -22.24
N ILE A 64 8.35 5.55 -21.44
CA ILE A 64 9.22 6.18 -20.44
C ILE A 64 9.61 5.16 -19.37
N SER A 65 8.67 4.36 -18.89
CA SER A 65 8.93 3.30 -17.90
C SER A 65 9.93 2.25 -18.41
N ARG A 66 9.80 1.81 -19.68
CA ARG A 66 10.77 0.89 -20.29
C ARG A 66 12.16 1.51 -20.40
N LYS A 67 12.26 2.76 -20.86
CA LYS A 67 13.53 3.50 -20.93
C LYS A 67 14.17 3.68 -19.56
N ALA A 68 13.38 3.88 -18.52
CA ALA A 68 13.85 3.94 -17.14
C ALA A 68 14.27 2.55 -16.60
N GLY A 69 14.01 1.46 -17.34
CA GLY A 69 14.45 0.09 -17.06
C GLY A 69 13.52 -0.67 -16.13
N ALA A 70 12.24 -0.44 -16.19
CA ALA A 70 11.21 -1.27 -15.59
C ALA A 70 10.70 -2.32 -16.59
N TYR A 71 10.20 -3.45 -16.07
CA TYR A 71 9.36 -4.36 -16.83
C TYR A 71 7.98 -3.74 -16.98
N VAL A 72 7.44 -3.66 -18.20
CA VAL A 72 6.20 -2.93 -18.46
C VAL A 72 5.19 -3.80 -19.16
N TYR A 73 4.01 -3.92 -18.55
CA TYR A 73 2.81 -4.49 -19.15
C TYR A 73 1.86 -3.37 -19.53
N GLU A 74 1.14 -3.54 -20.63
CA GLU A 74 0.11 -2.60 -21.08
C GLU A 74 -1.25 -3.29 -21.03
N ARG A 75 -2.24 -2.60 -20.46
CA ARG A 75 -3.60 -3.11 -20.35
C ARG A 75 -4.59 -2.08 -20.88
N PHE A 76 -5.47 -2.52 -21.76
CA PHE A 76 -6.55 -1.71 -22.31
C PHE A 76 -7.89 -2.38 -22.01
N ASN A 77 -8.59 -1.91 -20.99
CA ASN A 77 -9.90 -2.43 -20.59
C ASN A 77 -10.79 -1.29 -20.07
N LYS A 78 -11.89 -1.03 -20.78
CA LYS A 78 -12.84 0.04 -20.44
C LYS A 78 -13.94 -0.41 -19.49
N VAL A 79 -14.06 -1.70 -19.21
CA VAL A 79 -15.09 -2.28 -18.32
C VAL A 79 -14.53 -2.43 -16.89
N GLN A 80 -13.39 -3.09 -16.77
CA GLN A 80 -12.72 -3.29 -15.48
C GLN A 80 -11.71 -2.14 -15.28
N VAL A 81 -12.18 -1.01 -14.78
CA VAL A 81 -11.37 0.20 -14.57
C VAL A 81 -11.07 0.36 -13.08
N GLY A 82 -9.80 0.59 -12.74
CA GLY A 82 -9.35 0.86 -11.37
C GLY A 82 -8.04 0.17 -11.03
N LYS A 83 -7.39 0.66 -9.98
CA LYS A 83 -6.08 0.18 -9.53
C LYS A 83 -6.11 -1.29 -9.15
N GLY A 84 -7.18 -1.75 -8.48
CA GLY A 84 -7.33 -3.16 -8.10
C GLY A 84 -7.29 -4.11 -9.31
N TYR A 85 -8.01 -3.79 -10.39
CA TYR A 85 -7.98 -4.59 -11.62
C TYR A 85 -6.64 -4.53 -12.35
N ALA A 86 -5.96 -3.38 -12.31
CA ALA A 86 -4.62 -3.24 -12.88
C ALA A 86 -3.62 -4.10 -12.10
N LEU A 87 -3.66 -4.09 -10.77
CA LEU A 87 -2.82 -4.93 -9.92
C LEU A 87 -3.10 -6.42 -10.11
N GLU A 88 -4.38 -6.84 -10.18
CA GLU A 88 -4.76 -8.23 -10.47
C GLU A 88 -4.16 -8.72 -11.80
N TYR A 89 -4.29 -7.90 -12.85
CA TYR A 89 -3.69 -8.20 -14.16
C TYR A 89 -2.17 -8.33 -14.06
N LEU A 90 -1.51 -7.41 -13.34
CA LEU A 90 -0.06 -7.40 -13.20
C LEU A 90 0.45 -8.60 -12.41
N PHE A 91 -0.16 -8.95 -11.27
CA PHE A 91 0.23 -10.11 -10.47
C PHE A 91 0.11 -11.41 -11.25
N ARG A 92 -0.99 -11.58 -12.00
CA ARG A 92 -1.17 -12.75 -12.84
C ARG A 92 -0.03 -12.91 -13.85
N HIS A 93 0.33 -11.86 -14.57
CA HIS A 93 1.41 -11.91 -15.56
C HIS A 93 2.79 -12.11 -14.92
N ILE A 94 3.04 -11.51 -13.75
CA ILE A 94 4.29 -11.77 -13.01
C ILE A 94 4.39 -13.26 -12.64
N PHE A 95 3.31 -13.86 -12.17
CA PHE A 95 3.28 -15.28 -11.84
C PHE A 95 3.43 -16.18 -13.08
N GLU A 96 2.80 -15.83 -14.20
CA GLU A 96 2.94 -16.54 -15.47
C GLU A 96 4.39 -16.48 -16.00
N ASP A 97 5.04 -15.31 -15.94
CA ASP A 97 6.37 -15.10 -16.55
C ASP A 97 7.53 -15.52 -15.64
N LYS A 98 7.39 -15.39 -14.33
CA LYS A 98 8.50 -15.62 -13.36
C LYS A 98 8.25 -16.81 -12.44
N GLY A 99 7.01 -17.28 -12.35
CA GLY A 99 6.56 -18.29 -11.39
C GLY A 99 6.13 -17.69 -10.06
N GLU A 100 5.26 -18.41 -9.37
CA GLU A 100 4.63 -17.97 -8.11
C GLU A 100 5.61 -17.80 -6.93
N THR A 101 6.78 -18.43 -7.00
CA THR A 101 7.79 -18.44 -5.93
C THR A 101 9.00 -17.55 -6.23
N ALA A 102 8.95 -16.77 -7.32
CA ALA A 102 10.08 -15.92 -7.74
C ALA A 102 10.39 -14.80 -6.73
N TYR A 103 9.39 -14.36 -5.98
CA TYR A 103 9.49 -13.26 -5.01
C TYR A 103 8.96 -13.69 -3.63
N ASP A 104 9.52 -13.08 -2.58
CA ASP A 104 9.05 -13.23 -1.20
C ASP A 104 7.92 -12.24 -0.89
N GLY A 105 7.92 -11.08 -1.57
CA GLY A 105 6.90 -10.05 -1.38
C GLY A 105 6.87 -9.01 -2.50
N PHE A 106 5.81 -8.21 -2.47
CA PHE A 106 5.54 -7.18 -3.47
C PHE A 106 5.35 -5.83 -2.79
N PHE A 107 6.13 -4.83 -3.20
CA PHE A 107 5.88 -3.44 -2.87
C PHE A 107 4.89 -2.83 -3.85
N VAL A 108 3.90 -2.11 -3.35
CA VAL A 108 2.90 -1.43 -4.19
C VAL A 108 3.09 0.08 -4.06
N PHE A 109 3.25 0.76 -5.20
CA PHE A 109 3.43 2.20 -5.28
C PHE A 109 2.48 2.86 -6.27
N ASP A 110 2.15 4.12 -6.02
CA ASP A 110 1.57 5.02 -7.00
C ASP A 110 2.69 5.68 -7.82
N ALA A 111 2.39 6.04 -9.07
CA ALA A 111 3.40 6.48 -10.04
C ALA A 111 4.08 7.82 -9.70
N ASP A 112 3.45 8.64 -8.86
CA ASP A 112 3.90 9.96 -8.41
C ASP A 112 4.74 9.94 -7.13
N ASN A 113 5.01 8.76 -6.58
CA ASN A 113 5.78 8.64 -5.35
C ASN A 113 7.28 8.87 -5.55
N ILE A 114 7.91 9.43 -4.54
CA ILE A 114 9.36 9.43 -4.32
C ILE A 114 9.65 8.54 -3.12
N VAL A 115 10.57 7.60 -3.26
CA VAL A 115 10.88 6.61 -2.23
C VAL A 115 12.20 6.94 -1.55
N ASP A 116 12.20 6.98 -0.21
CA ASP A 116 13.44 7.17 0.56
C ASP A 116 14.44 6.05 0.27
N ARG A 117 15.74 6.36 0.27
CA ARG A 117 16.82 5.42 -0.07
C ARG A 117 16.86 4.15 0.80
N ASP A 118 16.41 4.25 2.04
CA ASP A 118 16.43 3.16 3.00
C ASP A 118 15.10 2.42 3.11
N PHE A 119 14.11 2.79 2.30
CA PHE A 119 12.75 2.27 2.39
C PHE A 119 12.69 0.75 2.33
N VAL A 120 13.25 0.14 1.27
CA VAL A 120 13.21 -1.32 1.08
C VAL A 120 13.96 -2.03 2.21
N ARG A 121 15.13 -1.50 2.62
CA ARG A 121 15.93 -2.05 3.71
C ARG A 121 15.17 -2.05 5.04
N GLU A 122 14.51 -0.96 5.39
CA GLU A 122 13.75 -0.86 6.64
C GLU A 122 12.49 -1.74 6.64
N MET A 123 11.81 -1.84 5.49
CA MET A 123 10.69 -2.77 5.32
C MET A 123 11.15 -4.23 5.43
N ASN A 124 12.28 -4.57 4.81
CA ASN A 124 12.85 -5.92 4.87
C ASN A 124 13.16 -6.37 6.31
N LYS A 125 13.70 -5.47 7.15
CA LYS A 125 13.98 -5.77 8.56
C LYS A 125 12.73 -6.18 9.33
N MET A 126 11.60 -5.54 9.06
CA MET A 126 10.33 -5.91 9.69
C MET A 126 9.70 -7.15 9.06
N PHE A 127 9.79 -7.28 7.74
CA PHE A 127 9.25 -8.42 7.01
C PHE A 127 9.95 -9.74 7.42
N ASP A 128 11.27 -9.71 7.60
CA ASP A 128 12.05 -10.88 8.02
C ASP A 128 11.70 -11.41 9.42
N THR A 129 10.95 -10.67 10.21
CA THR A 129 10.43 -11.19 11.49
C THR A 129 9.45 -12.32 11.31
N GLY A 130 8.81 -12.43 10.14
CA GLY A 130 7.75 -13.39 9.84
C GLY A 130 6.41 -13.11 10.55
N GLU A 131 6.30 -11.97 11.26
CA GLU A 131 5.09 -11.65 12.05
C GLU A 131 3.98 -11.03 11.19
N TYR A 132 4.31 -10.51 9.99
CA TYR A 132 3.41 -9.66 9.21
C TYR A 132 3.14 -10.23 7.82
N THR A 133 1.88 -10.29 7.46
CA THR A 133 1.41 -10.58 6.10
C THR A 133 1.63 -9.39 5.17
N ALA A 134 1.49 -8.18 5.71
CA ALA A 134 1.74 -6.93 5.00
C ALA A 134 2.31 -5.88 5.95
N LEU A 135 2.97 -4.88 5.37
CA LEU A 135 3.52 -3.74 6.10
C LEU A 135 3.14 -2.45 5.39
N THR A 136 2.62 -1.48 6.12
CA THR A 136 2.44 -0.11 5.62
C THR A 136 3.59 0.78 6.09
N SER A 137 3.85 1.88 5.36
CA SER A 137 4.95 2.80 5.60
C SER A 137 4.49 4.17 6.10
N TYR A 138 5.43 5.07 6.33
CA TYR A 138 5.14 6.46 6.58
C TYR A 138 4.99 7.20 5.25
N ARG A 139 3.76 7.62 4.95
CA ARG A 139 3.43 8.48 3.82
C ARG A 139 3.62 9.93 4.20
N ASN A 140 4.63 10.59 3.64
CA ASN A 140 4.93 12.01 3.82
C ASN A 140 4.46 12.79 2.58
N SER A 141 4.41 14.11 2.66
CA SER A 141 4.03 14.97 1.54
C SER A 141 5.25 15.60 0.89
N GLN A 142 5.28 15.65 -0.46
CA GLN A 142 6.29 16.38 -1.22
C GLN A 142 6.04 17.89 -1.18
N ASN A 143 4.80 18.29 -1.22
CA ASN A 143 4.36 19.68 -1.40
C ASN A 143 3.64 20.28 -0.17
N PHE A 144 4.13 19.95 1.05
CA PHE A 144 3.55 20.46 2.32
C PHE A 144 3.34 21.97 2.32
N CYS A 145 4.30 22.72 1.81
CA CYS A 145 4.30 24.20 1.84
C CYS A 145 3.55 24.85 0.65
N ALA A 146 2.93 24.06 -0.25
CA ALA A 146 2.28 24.63 -1.43
C ALA A 146 1.04 25.47 -1.06
N ASN A 147 0.17 24.93 -0.20
CA ASN A 147 -0.98 25.65 0.34
C ASN A 147 -1.62 24.91 1.53
N TRP A 148 -2.71 25.48 2.08
CA TRP A 148 -3.39 24.93 3.25
C TRP A 148 -4.06 23.54 2.97
N ILE A 149 -4.41 23.24 1.71
CA ILE A 149 -5.01 21.95 1.33
C ILE A 149 -3.94 20.85 1.42
N SER A 150 -2.81 21.04 0.75
CA SER A 150 -1.70 20.07 0.79
C SER A 150 -1.14 19.91 2.20
N ALA A 151 -1.05 21.00 2.98
CA ALA A 151 -0.68 20.95 4.39
C ALA A 151 -1.68 20.12 5.22
N GLY A 152 -2.98 20.29 4.97
CA GLY A 152 -4.04 19.51 5.63
C GLY A 152 -3.91 18.00 5.38
N TYR A 153 -3.60 17.59 4.15
CA TYR A 153 -3.33 16.18 3.81
C TYR A 153 -2.08 15.66 4.52
N ALA A 154 -1.00 16.43 4.53
CA ALA A 154 0.23 16.03 5.21
C ALA A 154 0.01 15.83 6.72
N LEU A 155 -0.76 16.71 7.38
CA LEU A 155 -1.14 16.55 8.79
C LEU A 155 -2.04 15.32 9.00
N TRP A 156 -2.93 15.02 8.04
CA TRP A 156 -3.77 13.82 8.08
C TRP A 156 -2.91 12.56 8.06
N PHE A 157 -1.96 12.43 7.12
CA PHE A 157 -1.09 11.25 7.04
C PHE A 157 -0.10 11.17 8.21
N LEU A 158 0.34 12.31 8.75
CA LEU A 158 1.14 12.34 9.99
C LEU A 158 0.32 11.79 11.17
N ARG A 159 -0.95 12.21 11.30
CA ARG A 159 -1.88 11.69 12.33
C ARG A 159 -2.06 10.17 12.15
N GLU A 160 -2.32 9.72 10.93
CA GLU A 160 -2.50 8.29 10.64
C GLU A 160 -1.28 7.48 11.06
N SER A 161 -0.08 7.92 10.68
CA SER A 161 1.15 7.21 10.99
C SER A 161 1.50 7.24 12.47
N ARG A 162 1.48 8.43 13.11
CA ARG A 162 1.92 8.62 14.50
C ARG A 162 0.91 8.15 15.53
N PHE A 163 -0.37 8.40 15.31
CA PHE A 163 -1.42 8.24 16.32
C PHE A 163 -2.37 7.07 16.03
N LEU A 164 -2.33 6.48 14.84
CA LEU A 164 -3.10 5.28 14.52
C LEU A 164 -2.17 4.08 14.27
N ASN A 165 -1.39 4.08 13.20
CA ASN A 165 -0.64 2.89 12.77
C ASN A 165 0.49 2.51 13.75
N ARG A 166 1.21 3.50 14.31
CA ARG A 166 2.25 3.21 15.31
C ARG A 166 1.69 2.56 16.59
N PRO A 167 0.66 3.11 17.25
CA PRO A 167 0.01 2.45 18.40
C PRO A 167 -0.59 1.09 18.04
N ARG A 168 -1.22 0.93 16.89
CA ARG A 168 -1.75 -0.35 16.40
C ARG A 168 -0.68 -1.42 16.38
N THR A 169 0.47 -1.12 15.77
CA THR A 169 1.61 -2.04 15.72
C THR A 169 2.13 -2.39 17.12
N GLN A 170 2.22 -1.42 18.02
CA GLN A 170 2.67 -1.65 19.41
C GLN A 170 1.72 -2.56 20.20
N LEU A 171 0.42 -2.38 20.01
CA LEU A 171 -0.63 -3.20 20.61
C LEU A 171 -0.77 -4.58 19.93
N GLY A 172 -0.19 -4.74 18.74
CA GLY A 172 -0.31 -5.94 17.93
C GLY A 172 -1.69 -6.10 17.28
N VAL A 173 -2.41 -5.00 17.04
CA VAL A 173 -3.62 -4.95 16.22
C VAL A 173 -3.27 -4.51 14.80
N ASN A 174 -4.18 -4.73 13.84
CA ASN A 174 -3.90 -4.45 12.44
C ASN A 174 -3.81 -2.95 12.14
N CYS A 175 -2.81 -2.59 11.33
CA CYS A 175 -2.79 -1.29 10.67
C CYS A 175 -3.70 -1.30 9.43
N ALA A 176 -4.10 -0.12 8.97
CA ALA A 176 -4.69 0.07 7.65
C ALA A 176 -3.60 0.46 6.65
N VAL A 177 -3.69 -0.05 5.43
CA VAL A 177 -2.87 0.38 4.31
C VAL A 177 -3.44 1.66 3.73
N SER A 178 -2.60 2.60 3.31
CA SER A 178 -2.98 3.91 2.79
C SER A 178 -2.71 4.07 1.29
N GLY A 179 -3.17 3.13 0.49
CA GLY A 179 -3.12 3.20 -0.97
C GLY A 179 -1.76 2.90 -1.59
N THR A 180 -0.67 3.37 -1.01
CA THR A 180 0.66 3.30 -1.61
C THR A 180 1.76 3.08 -0.58
N GLY A 181 2.98 2.69 -1.03
CA GLY A 181 4.12 2.49 -0.16
C GLY A 181 3.93 1.35 0.84
N PHE A 182 3.32 0.26 0.44
CA PHE A 182 3.15 -0.91 1.30
C PHE A 182 3.79 -2.16 0.70
N LEU A 183 4.13 -3.10 1.57
CA LEU A 183 4.63 -4.43 1.23
C LEU A 183 3.54 -5.46 1.54
N VAL A 184 3.30 -6.38 0.62
CA VAL A 184 2.48 -7.57 0.84
C VAL A 184 3.32 -8.83 0.58
N SER A 185 3.17 -9.86 1.42
CA SER A 185 3.85 -11.13 1.22
C SER A 185 3.35 -11.84 -0.04
N ALA A 186 4.25 -12.45 -0.80
CA ALA A 186 3.88 -13.25 -1.96
C ALA A 186 2.98 -14.43 -1.59
N GLN A 187 3.13 -14.97 -0.38
CA GLN A 187 2.24 -15.99 0.15
C GLN A 187 0.79 -15.51 0.19
N ALA A 188 0.53 -14.30 0.71
CA ALA A 188 -0.82 -13.76 0.79
C ALA A 188 -1.43 -13.53 -0.60
N VAL A 189 -0.63 -13.05 -1.56
CA VAL A 189 -1.10 -12.86 -2.94
C VAL A 189 -1.44 -14.19 -3.59
N ARG A 190 -0.65 -15.25 -3.35
CA ARG A 190 -0.96 -16.62 -3.85
C ARG A 190 -2.24 -17.19 -3.20
N GLU A 191 -2.36 -17.08 -1.86
CA GLU A 191 -3.54 -17.56 -1.13
C GLU A 191 -4.83 -16.88 -1.56
N ASP A 192 -4.75 -15.63 -2.02
CA ASP A 192 -5.87 -14.86 -2.54
C ASP A 192 -6.07 -15.04 -4.05
N ALA A 193 -5.29 -15.92 -4.71
CA ALA A 193 -5.29 -16.15 -6.15
C ALA A 193 -5.06 -14.85 -6.96
N GLY A 194 -4.18 -13.99 -6.49
CA GLY A 194 -3.85 -12.69 -7.07
C GLY A 194 -4.29 -11.52 -6.19
N TRP A 195 -4.95 -10.52 -6.80
CA TRP A 195 -5.43 -9.30 -6.12
C TRP A 195 -6.94 -9.12 -6.30
N PRO A 196 -7.80 -9.78 -5.49
CA PRO A 196 -9.25 -9.77 -5.66
C PRO A 196 -9.95 -8.54 -5.03
N TYR A 197 -9.24 -7.44 -4.87
CA TYR A 197 -9.72 -6.22 -4.21
C TYR A 197 -9.98 -5.15 -5.26
N HIS A 198 -11.27 -4.90 -5.58
CA HIS A 198 -11.67 -4.06 -6.71
C HIS A 198 -12.56 -2.88 -6.33
N LEU A 199 -12.83 -2.67 -5.04
CA LEU A 199 -13.60 -1.51 -4.58
C LEU A 199 -12.82 -0.21 -4.81
N LEU A 200 -13.49 0.94 -4.70
CA LEU A 200 -12.87 2.25 -4.92
C LEU A 200 -11.69 2.56 -3.98
N THR A 201 -11.64 1.88 -2.84
CA THR A 201 -10.54 1.90 -1.87
C THR A 201 -10.06 0.46 -1.68
N GLU A 202 -9.37 -0.07 -2.68
CA GLU A 202 -8.86 -1.45 -2.72
C GLU A 202 -7.89 -1.74 -1.57
N ASP A 203 -7.18 -0.73 -1.11
CA ASP A 203 -6.25 -0.73 0.02
C ASP A 203 -6.96 -0.96 1.36
N ILE A 204 -8.05 -0.23 1.59
CA ILE A 204 -8.92 -0.42 2.76
C ILE A 204 -9.62 -1.77 2.68
N GLU A 205 -10.11 -2.16 1.50
CA GLU A 205 -10.70 -3.49 1.29
C GLU A 205 -9.72 -4.61 1.66
N PHE A 206 -8.46 -4.53 1.19
CA PHE A 206 -7.38 -5.45 1.55
C PHE A 206 -7.13 -5.47 3.06
N SER A 207 -7.06 -4.28 3.68
CA SER A 207 -6.81 -4.15 5.13
C SER A 207 -7.89 -4.84 5.96
N ILE A 208 -9.15 -4.63 5.61
CA ILE A 208 -10.30 -5.25 6.25
C ILE A 208 -10.31 -6.78 6.03
N ALA A 209 -10.04 -7.23 4.80
CA ALA A 209 -9.94 -8.65 4.48
C ALA A 209 -8.84 -9.33 5.30
N CYS A 210 -7.69 -8.69 5.50
CA CYS A 210 -6.64 -9.19 6.37
C CYS A 210 -7.12 -9.33 7.82
N ALA A 211 -7.76 -8.31 8.39
CA ALA A 211 -8.27 -8.34 9.76
C ALA A 211 -9.31 -9.47 9.95
N THR A 212 -10.26 -9.62 9.01
CA THR A 212 -11.28 -10.65 9.08
C THR A 212 -10.73 -12.08 8.97
N ARG A 213 -9.54 -12.26 8.36
CA ARG A 213 -8.85 -13.55 8.20
C ARG A 213 -7.78 -13.80 9.27
N GLY A 214 -7.58 -12.86 10.22
CA GLY A 214 -6.51 -12.96 11.24
C GLY A 214 -5.10 -12.77 10.68
N ARG A 215 -4.97 -12.22 9.46
CA ARG A 215 -3.68 -11.84 8.84
C ARG A 215 -3.23 -10.49 9.39
N ARG A 216 -1.93 -10.35 9.69
CA ARG A 216 -1.40 -9.17 10.36
C ARG A 216 -0.83 -8.15 9.39
N ILE A 217 -1.23 -6.89 9.57
CA ILE A 217 -0.63 -5.73 8.92
C ILE A 217 0.10 -4.91 9.97
N GLY A 218 1.42 -4.71 9.78
CA GLY A 218 2.25 -3.87 10.64
C GLY A 218 2.55 -2.51 10.02
N TYR A 219 3.18 -1.62 10.80
CA TYR A 219 3.61 -0.30 10.34
C TYR A 219 5.12 -0.11 10.53
N CYS A 220 5.81 0.22 9.45
CA CYS A 220 7.24 0.54 9.42
C CYS A 220 7.44 2.06 9.32
N GLY A 221 7.58 2.74 10.46
CA GLY A 221 7.72 4.19 10.50
C GLY A 221 9.06 4.74 10.02
N LYS A 222 10.06 3.87 9.79
CA LYS A 222 11.36 4.25 9.21
C LYS A 222 11.38 4.15 7.69
N ALA A 223 10.47 3.41 7.11
CA ALA A 223 10.27 3.38 5.66
C ALA A 223 9.39 4.57 5.26
N VAL A 224 9.94 5.50 4.49
CA VAL A 224 9.29 6.77 4.15
C VAL A 224 9.08 6.85 2.64
N ILE A 225 7.87 7.20 2.24
CA ILE A 225 7.56 7.65 0.88
C ILE A 225 7.11 9.11 0.92
N TYR A 226 7.35 9.81 -0.16
CA TYR A 226 6.89 11.17 -0.38
C TYR A 226 5.90 11.15 -1.53
N ASP A 227 4.72 11.68 -1.28
CA ASP A 227 3.57 11.67 -2.16
C ASP A 227 3.09 13.09 -2.47
N GLU A 228 2.63 13.34 -3.69
CA GLU A 228 2.12 14.65 -4.09
C GLU A 228 0.66 14.79 -3.67
N GLN A 229 0.33 15.88 -2.97
CA GLN A 229 -1.01 16.12 -2.46
C GLN A 229 -1.77 17.12 -3.34
N PRO A 230 -3.11 17.01 -3.43
CA PRO A 230 -3.93 17.97 -4.15
C PRO A 230 -3.71 19.40 -3.67
N GLU A 231 -3.56 20.32 -4.62
CA GLU A 231 -3.45 21.76 -4.35
C GLU A 231 -4.74 22.52 -4.62
N LYS A 232 -5.64 21.96 -5.46
CA LYS A 232 -6.90 22.58 -5.84
C LYS A 232 -8.05 21.98 -5.01
N PHE A 233 -8.92 22.86 -4.52
CA PHE A 233 -10.08 22.45 -3.71
C PHE A 233 -10.95 21.42 -4.44
N LYS A 234 -11.27 21.63 -5.73
CA LYS A 234 -12.07 20.70 -6.50
C LYS A 234 -11.44 19.31 -6.58
N GLN A 235 -10.13 19.22 -6.83
CA GLN A 235 -9.39 17.96 -6.88
C GLN A 235 -9.45 17.24 -5.51
N SER A 236 -9.22 17.97 -4.43
CA SER A 236 -9.33 17.47 -3.06
C SER A 236 -10.74 16.95 -2.75
N TRP A 237 -11.77 17.72 -3.15
CA TRP A 237 -13.17 17.34 -2.95
C TRP A 237 -13.53 16.06 -3.69
N ASP A 238 -13.21 15.98 -4.98
CA ASP A 238 -13.49 14.81 -5.82
C ASP A 238 -12.77 13.56 -5.29
N GLN A 239 -11.53 13.71 -4.81
CA GLN A 239 -10.76 12.62 -4.19
C GLN A 239 -11.41 12.13 -2.88
N ARG A 240 -11.81 13.05 -1.98
CA ARG A 240 -12.46 12.70 -0.72
C ARG A 240 -13.83 12.06 -0.91
N LEU A 241 -14.61 12.52 -1.90
CA LEU A 241 -15.87 11.89 -2.27
C LEU A 241 -15.66 10.43 -2.74
N ARG A 242 -14.61 10.21 -3.55
CA ARG A 242 -14.24 8.85 -3.97
C ARG A 242 -13.86 7.98 -2.78
N TRP A 243 -13.06 8.49 -1.85
CA TRP A 243 -12.70 7.76 -0.63
C TRP A 243 -13.91 7.44 0.23
N SER A 244 -14.76 8.43 0.52
CA SER A 244 -15.99 8.23 1.29
C SER A 244 -16.88 7.15 0.66
N LYS A 245 -17.08 7.20 -0.66
CA LYS A 245 -17.84 6.18 -1.39
C LYS A 245 -17.20 4.79 -1.25
N GLY A 246 -15.86 4.71 -1.36
CA GLY A 246 -15.12 3.47 -1.17
C GLY A 246 -15.29 2.90 0.24
N PHE A 247 -15.19 3.74 1.28
CA PHE A 247 -15.42 3.31 2.66
C PHE A 247 -16.82 2.73 2.87
N TYR A 248 -17.87 3.37 2.34
CA TYR A 248 -19.24 2.82 2.38
C TYR A 248 -19.38 1.49 1.64
N GLN A 249 -18.68 1.32 0.52
CA GLN A 249 -18.69 0.04 -0.20
C GLN A 249 -18.02 -1.07 0.63
N VAL A 250 -16.89 -0.77 1.27
CA VAL A 250 -16.18 -1.71 2.15
C VAL A 250 -17.03 -2.04 3.38
N ASP A 251 -17.63 -1.04 4.02
CA ASP A 251 -18.53 -1.23 5.16
C ASP A 251 -19.68 -2.17 4.79
N ALA A 252 -20.41 -1.87 3.73
CA ALA A 252 -21.52 -2.71 3.27
C ALA A 252 -21.11 -4.17 2.98
N LYS A 253 -19.90 -4.38 2.46
CA LYS A 253 -19.39 -5.72 2.11
C LYS A 253 -18.90 -6.51 3.33
N TYR A 254 -18.26 -5.84 4.30
CA TYR A 254 -17.47 -6.52 5.33
C TYR A 254 -17.99 -6.36 6.76
N THR A 255 -18.98 -5.50 7.05
CA THR A 255 -19.48 -5.26 8.43
C THR A 255 -19.90 -6.56 9.12
N GLY A 256 -20.63 -7.45 8.45
CA GLY A 256 -21.03 -8.74 9.02
C GLY A 256 -19.84 -9.64 9.37
N SER A 257 -18.77 -9.62 8.56
CA SER A 257 -17.54 -10.38 8.81
C SER A 257 -16.73 -9.78 9.95
N LEU A 258 -16.67 -8.44 10.03
CA LEU A 258 -15.99 -7.72 11.12
C LEU A 258 -16.69 -7.96 12.45
N LEU A 259 -18.02 -7.85 12.52
CA LEU A 259 -18.79 -8.14 13.73
C LEU A 259 -18.55 -9.57 14.23
N ARG A 260 -18.59 -10.55 13.31
CA ARG A 260 -18.25 -11.94 13.63
C ARG A 260 -16.79 -12.07 14.08
N GLY A 261 -15.87 -11.31 13.48
CA GLY A 261 -14.46 -11.27 13.87
C GLY A 261 -14.24 -10.71 15.29
N CYS A 262 -15.02 -9.74 15.72
CA CYS A 262 -14.96 -9.18 17.09
C CYS A 262 -15.19 -10.24 18.17
N THR A 263 -15.97 -11.29 17.89
CA THR A 263 -16.26 -12.37 18.85
C THR A 263 -15.09 -13.33 19.09
N ARG A 264 -14.03 -13.26 18.27
CA ARG A 264 -12.84 -14.12 18.44
C ARG A 264 -12.03 -13.78 19.69
N GLY A 265 -12.22 -12.59 20.27
CA GLY A 265 -11.46 -12.11 21.40
C GLY A 265 -9.99 -11.81 21.10
N GLY A 266 -9.24 -11.40 22.12
CA GLY A 266 -7.82 -11.11 22.00
C GLY A 266 -7.49 -10.04 20.96
N ARG A 267 -6.31 -10.16 20.34
CA ARG A 267 -5.83 -9.19 19.35
C ARG A 267 -6.61 -9.22 18.04
N ASP A 268 -7.07 -10.37 17.63
CA ASP A 268 -7.82 -10.53 16.37
C ASP A 268 -9.22 -9.92 16.48
N GLY A 269 -9.90 -10.12 17.62
CA GLY A 269 -11.17 -9.46 17.89
C GLY A 269 -11.02 -7.94 17.98
N MET A 270 -9.94 -7.46 18.63
CA MET A 270 -9.64 -6.03 18.71
C MET A 270 -9.30 -5.43 17.35
N SER A 271 -8.58 -6.17 16.48
CA SER A 271 -8.31 -5.75 15.11
C SER A 271 -9.60 -5.60 14.30
N CYS A 272 -10.53 -6.55 14.41
CA CYS A 272 -11.82 -6.47 13.73
C CYS A 272 -12.66 -5.30 14.25
N TYR A 273 -12.67 -5.06 15.56
CA TYR A 273 -13.36 -3.91 16.17
C TYR A 273 -12.78 -2.57 15.68
N ASP A 274 -11.47 -2.41 15.72
CA ASP A 274 -10.80 -1.19 15.28
C ASP A 274 -11.00 -0.93 13.78
N MET A 275 -10.97 -1.97 12.95
CA MET A 275 -11.28 -1.85 11.53
C MET A 275 -12.77 -1.56 11.27
N LEU A 276 -13.69 -2.11 12.04
CA LEU A 276 -15.10 -1.75 11.99
C LEU A 276 -15.29 -0.26 12.28
N MET A 277 -14.65 0.24 13.34
CA MET A 277 -14.68 1.68 13.67
C MET A 277 -14.00 2.54 12.60
N THR A 278 -13.02 2.01 11.88
CA THR A 278 -12.33 2.73 10.78
C THR A 278 -13.25 2.95 9.58
N VAL A 279 -14.11 1.98 9.22
CA VAL A 279 -15.01 2.08 8.05
C VAL A 279 -16.42 2.52 8.41
N ALA A 280 -16.78 2.55 9.69
CA ALA A 280 -18.11 2.96 10.13
C ALA A 280 -18.44 4.39 9.66
N PRO A 281 -19.67 4.66 9.23
CA PRO A 281 -20.08 5.97 8.67
C PRO A 281 -19.81 7.16 9.57
N CYS A 282 -19.80 6.97 10.88
CA CYS A 282 -19.56 8.05 11.87
C CYS A 282 -18.11 8.59 11.87
N ASN A 283 -17.17 7.95 11.19
CA ASN A 283 -15.77 8.41 11.12
C ASN A 283 -15.45 9.23 9.86
N LEU A 284 -16.44 9.51 9.01
CA LEU A 284 -16.27 10.26 7.76
C LEU A 284 -16.49 11.76 7.90
N PHE A 285 -16.78 12.26 9.10
CA PHE A 285 -17.03 13.66 9.40
C PHE A 285 -16.03 14.24 10.39
#